data_a33e39eaaaa673e53b9b240d032f2c8b
#
_entry.id   a33e39eaaaa673e53b9b240d032f2c8b
#
_cell.length_a   1.000
_cell.length_b   1.000
_cell.length_c   1.000
_cell.angle_alpha   90.00
_cell.angle_beta   90.00
_cell.angle_gamma   90.00
#
_symmetry.space_group_name_H-M   'P 1'
#
loop_
_entity.id
_entity.type
_entity.pdbx_description
1 polymer ?
#
loop_
_entity_poly.entity_id
_entity_poly.type
_entity_poly.pdbx_seq_one_letter_code
_entity_poly.pdbx_strand_id
1 'polypeptide(L)'
;GVRASVESTGGSKFNINAIDSKDLDFGIAQADTQYMAYNGKGAWEGKPVKKLRAVFALAPEAVTFVAAEDANIKSVKDVKGKTINLGDPGSGNRINSTDIFNAVGIVPGKDFRDEKLKPADAPRILQDGRIDGFFYTVGHPNGNIKEATAGKRKVRIVPITEAEVASLLKEAPYYSMTEIPMDQYPDAVNAKDKVKTVGMLATLVTSADTPDDVVYAVTKEVMTNLDQFRKLHPALANLTAESMLQGLTAPIHPGALKYYKEAGLVK
;
A
#
# COMPACT_ATOMS: atom_id res chain seq x y z
N GLY A 1 -4.67 -24.28 18.39
CA GLY A 1 -4.29 -23.32 17.36
C GLY A 1 -5.14 -22.07 17.41
N VAL A 2 -4.67 -20.96 16.88
CA VAL A 2 -5.42 -19.71 16.75
C VAL A 2 -6.41 -19.84 15.59
N ARG A 3 -7.68 -19.45 15.80
CA ARG A 3 -8.67 -19.31 14.72
C ARG A 3 -8.70 -17.84 14.29
N ALA A 4 -8.61 -17.58 13.00
CA ALA A 4 -8.71 -16.22 12.45
C ALA A 4 -10.02 -16.07 11.67
N SER A 5 -10.72 -14.96 11.88
CA SER A 5 -11.78 -14.44 11.02
C SER A 5 -11.18 -13.33 10.16
N VAL A 6 -11.37 -13.40 8.85
CA VAL A 6 -10.81 -12.42 7.91
C VAL A 6 -11.91 -11.51 7.40
N GLU A 7 -11.69 -10.21 7.50
CA GLU A 7 -12.63 -9.18 7.05
C GLU A 7 -12.00 -8.30 5.97
N SER A 8 -12.82 -7.92 4.98
CA SER A 8 -12.45 -6.89 4.00
C SER A 8 -12.78 -5.51 4.56
N THR A 9 -11.80 -4.63 4.59
CA THR A 9 -11.89 -3.32 5.23
C THR A 9 -11.64 -2.17 4.26
N GLY A 10 -11.67 -0.93 4.78
CA GLY A 10 -11.31 0.28 4.04
C GLY A 10 -9.80 0.51 3.85
N GLY A 11 -8.93 -0.41 4.30
CA GLY A 11 -7.48 -0.33 4.14
C GLY A 11 -6.73 0.18 5.37
N SER A 12 -5.49 0.63 5.17
CA SER A 12 -4.50 0.86 6.24
C SER A 12 -4.97 1.77 7.38
N LYS A 13 -5.56 2.92 7.04
CA LYS A 13 -6.06 3.87 8.04
C LYS A 13 -7.21 3.28 8.84
N PHE A 14 -8.14 2.59 8.17
CA PHE A 14 -9.26 1.91 8.83
C PHE A 14 -8.73 0.84 9.79
N ASN A 15 -7.81 -0.01 9.33
CA ASN A 15 -7.27 -1.11 10.11
C ASN A 15 -6.59 -0.63 11.40
N ILE A 16 -5.77 0.42 11.31
CA ILE A 16 -5.10 0.99 12.48
C ILE A 16 -6.10 1.55 13.49
N ASN A 17 -7.12 2.26 13.01
CA ASN A 17 -8.15 2.80 13.90
C ASN A 17 -8.98 1.68 14.55
N ALA A 18 -9.31 0.62 13.82
CA ALA A 18 -10.04 -0.54 14.32
C ALA A 18 -9.21 -1.36 15.34
N ILE A 19 -7.88 -1.42 15.18
CA ILE A 19 -6.97 -1.99 16.17
C ILE A 19 -6.95 -1.12 17.45
N ASP A 20 -6.89 0.19 17.30
CA ASP A 20 -6.87 1.13 18.44
C ASP A 20 -8.19 1.08 19.23
N SER A 21 -9.33 0.94 18.55
CA SER A 21 -10.67 0.76 19.16
C SER A 21 -10.96 -0.67 19.63
N LYS A 22 -10.09 -1.64 19.35
CA LYS A 22 -10.20 -3.08 19.67
C LYS A 22 -11.32 -3.80 18.88
N ASP A 23 -11.67 -3.29 17.71
CA ASP A 23 -12.58 -3.94 16.76
C ASP A 23 -11.86 -4.98 15.89
N LEU A 24 -10.53 -4.86 15.75
CA LEU A 24 -9.64 -5.82 15.10
C LEU A 24 -8.44 -6.15 16.00
N ASP A 25 -8.06 -7.43 16.03
CA ASP A 25 -6.83 -7.87 16.70
C ASP A 25 -5.59 -7.63 15.85
N PHE A 26 -5.71 -7.84 14.55
CA PHE A 26 -4.65 -7.68 13.55
C PHE A 26 -5.16 -6.93 12.33
N GLY A 27 -4.25 -6.29 11.61
CA GLY A 27 -4.56 -5.65 10.34
C GLY A 27 -3.33 -5.52 9.45
N ILE A 28 -3.55 -5.34 8.16
CA ILE A 28 -2.48 -4.98 7.22
C ILE A 28 -2.46 -3.47 7.11
N ALA A 29 -1.30 -2.87 7.30
CA ALA A 29 -1.10 -1.43 7.17
C ALA A 29 0.22 -1.14 6.44
N GLN A 30 0.20 -0.14 5.58
CA GLN A 30 1.40 0.37 4.89
C GLN A 30 2.37 1.01 5.89
N ALA A 31 3.66 0.95 5.60
CA ALA A 31 4.72 1.47 6.48
C ALA A 31 4.60 2.97 6.75
N ASP A 32 4.16 3.76 5.76
CA ASP A 32 3.87 5.19 5.89
C ASP A 32 2.74 5.47 6.88
N THR A 33 1.62 4.78 6.69
CA THR A 33 0.42 4.92 7.53
C THR A 33 0.71 4.49 8.97
N GLN A 34 1.46 3.41 9.15
CA GLN A 34 1.95 2.93 10.44
C GLN A 34 2.85 3.97 11.13
N TYR A 35 3.80 4.57 10.38
CA TYR A 35 4.66 5.64 10.88
C TYR A 35 3.86 6.86 11.32
N MET A 36 2.93 7.31 10.50
CA MET A 36 2.08 8.48 10.80
C MET A 36 1.23 8.24 12.04
N ALA A 37 0.58 7.08 12.15
CA ALA A 37 -0.27 6.75 13.29
C ALA A 37 0.53 6.68 14.59
N TYR A 38 1.64 5.96 14.61
CA TYR A 38 2.46 5.81 15.81
C TYR A 38 3.05 7.15 16.29
N ASN A 39 3.44 8.03 15.35
CA ASN A 39 4.07 9.31 15.65
C ASN A 39 3.07 10.48 15.76
N GLY A 40 1.77 10.26 15.59
CA GLY A 40 0.75 11.30 15.68
C GLY A 40 0.89 12.35 14.58
N LYS A 41 1.09 11.90 13.35
CA LYS A 41 1.21 12.74 12.16
C LYS A 41 0.02 12.56 11.21
N GLY A 42 -0.18 13.51 10.31
CA GLY A 42 -1.23 13.44 9.29
C GLY A 42 -2.62 13.26 9.89
N ALA A 43 -3.30 12.18 9.56
CA ALA A 43 -4.65 11.89 10.05
C ALA A 43 -4.72 11.66 11.58
N TRP A 44 -3.59 11.43 12.24
CA TRP A 44 -3.49 11.22 13.70
C TRP A 44 -2.77 12.37 14.41
N GLU A 45 -2.73 13.56 13.81
CA GLU A 45 -2.09 14.72 14.43
C GLU A 45 -2.71 15.02 15.81
N GLY A 46 -1.83 15.11 16.82
CA GLY A 46 -2.24 15.27 18.21
C GLY A 46 -2.87 14.05 18.90
N LYS A 47 -3.06 12.94 18.16
CA LYS A 47 -3.67 11.69 18.68
C LYS A 47 -2.88 10.46 18.26
N PRO A 48 -1.62 10.30 18.68
CA PRO A 48 -0.79 9.17 18.28
C PRO A 48 -1.31 7.83 18.82
N VAL A 49 -1.28 6.80 17.97
CA VAL A 49 -1.65 5.43 18.32
C VAL A 49 -0.43 4.72 18.94
N LYS A 50 -0.08 5.04 20.16
CA LYS A 50 1.15 4.54 20.85
C LYS A 50 1.12 3.05 21.16
N LYS A 51 -0.04 2.42 21.15
CA LYS A 51 -0.19 0.96 21.31
C LYS A 51 0.00 0.18 20.01
N LEU A 52 0.11 0.84 18.85
CA LEU A 52 0.37 0.16 17.59
C LEU A 52 1.71 -0.59 17.64
N ARG A 53 1.70 -1.84 17.15
CA ARG A 53 2.88 -2.72 17.08
C ARG A 53 2.98 -3.35 15.71
N ALA A 54 4.19 -3.41 15.20
CA ALA A 54 4.49 -4.19 14.00
C ALA A 54 4.71 -5.66 14.37
N VAL A 55 4.26 -6.55 13.50
CA VAL A 55 4.53 -7.98 13.61
C VAL A 55 5.61 -8.37 12.60
N PHE A 56 5.32 -8.28 11.32
CA PHE A 56 6.29 -8.51 10.22
C PHE A 56 5.87 -7.75 8.97
N ALA A 57 6.85 -7.44 8.12
CA ALA A 57 6.60 -6.90 6.79
C ALA A 57 6.11 -8.01 5.84
N LEU A 58 5.27 -7.60 4.91
CA LEU A 58 4.74 -8.42 3.82
C LEU A 58 5.38 -7.99 2.49
N ALA A 59 4.61 -8.03 1.42
CA ALA A 59 5.06 -7.66 0.10
C ALA A 59 5.29 -6.14 -0.05
N PRO A 60 6.21 -5.73 -0.92
CA PRO A 60 6.24 -4.35 -1.40
C PRO A 60 4.95 -4.02 -2.15
N GLU A 61 4.43 -2.83 -1.90
CA GLU A 61 3.31 -2.24 -2.62
C GLU A 61 3.80 -1.06 -3.43
N ALA A 62 3.47 -1.04 -4.73
CA ALA A 62 3.83 0.04 -5.63
C ALA A 62 2.65 0.99 -5.83
N VAL A 63 2.88 2.29 -5.73
CA VAL A 63 1.86 3.29 -6.07
C VAL A 63 1.67 3.27 -7.58
N THR A 64 0.54 2.76 -8.02
CA THR A 64 0.24 2.56 -9.43
C THR A 64 -0.78 3.58 -9.88
N PHE A 65 -0.41 4.42 -10.85
CA PHE A 65 -1.32 5.35 -11.49
C PHE A 65 -1.72 4.83 -12.87
N VAL A 66 -2.98 4.44 -13.00
CA VAL A 66 -3.59 3.98 -14.26
C VAL A 66 -4.37 5.14 -14.87
N ALA A 67 -4.10 5.49 -16.12
CA ALA A 67 -4.79 6.56 -16.83
C ALA A 67 -5.28 6.13 -18.20
N ALA A 68 -6.44 6.61 -18.60
CA ALA A 68 -6.96 6.39 -19.94
C ALA A 68 -6.05 7.08 -20.97
N GLU A 69 -5.76 6.41 -22.08
CA GLU A 69 -4.88 6.93 -23.13
C GLU A 69 -5.46 8.19 -23.79
N ASP A 70 -6.79 8.23 -23.97
CA ASP A 70 -7.51 9.38 -24.52
C ASP A 70 -7.53 10.60 -23.59
N ALA A 71 -7.19 10.42 -22.31
CA ALA A 71 -7.04 11.54 -21.37
C ALA A 71 -5.70 12.27 -21.51
N ASN A 72 -4.72 11.71 -22.28
CA ASN A 72 -3.39 12.29 -22.49
C ASN A 72 -2.60 12.57 -21.21
N ILE A 73 -2.71 11.70 -20.20
CA ILE A 73 -1.96 11.77 -18.95
C ILE A 73 -0.71 10.90 -19.09
N LYS A 74 0.46 11.52 -19.26
CA LYS A 74 1.77 10.84 -19.40
C LYS A 74 2.68 11.04 -18.18
N SER A 75 2.36 12.01 -17.33
CA SER A 75 3.02 12.35 -16.07
C SER A 75 1.96 12.65 -15.02
N VAL A 76 2.29 12.54 -13.75
CA VAL A 76 1.41 12.96 -12.65
C VAL A 76 1.02 14.45 -12.71
N LYS A 77 1.74 15.26 -13.50
CA LYS A 77 1.46 16.68 -13.70
C LYS A 77 0.36 16.95 -14.73
N ASP A 78 -0.02 15.98 -15.54
CA ASP A 78 -0.96 16.14 -16.65
C ASP A 78 -2.44 16.01 -16.21
N VAL A 79 -2.72 16.08 -14.92
CA VAL A 79 -4.05 15.84 -14.34
C VAL A 79 -4.93 17.06 -14.27
N LYS A 80 -4.45 18.26 -14.61
CA LYS A 80 -5.23 19.50 -14.53
C LYS A 80 -6.51 19.41 -15.37
N GLY A 81 -7.64 19.69 -14.72
CA GLY A 81 -8.97 19.63 -15.35
C GLY A 81 -9.51 18.22 -15.60
N LYS A 82 -8.81 17.17 -15.15
CA LYS A 82 -9.23 15.76 -15.28
C LYS A 82 -10.04 15.31 -14.07
N THR A 83 -10.59 14.12 -14.16
CA THR A 83 -11.27 13.43 -13.05
C THR A 83 -10.44 12.22 -12.62
N ILE A 84 -9.83 12.29 -11.44
CA ILE A 84 -8.90 11.29 -10.94
C ILE A 84 -9.41 10.68 -9.64
N ASN A 85 -9.44 9.37 -9.54
CA ASN A 85 -9.73 8.68 -8.29
C ASN A 85 -8.44 8.48 -7.48
N LEU A 86 -8.38 9.08 -6.30
CA LEU A 86 -7.25 8.95 -5.37
C LEU A 86 -7.41 7.77 -4.40
N GLY A 87 -8.56 7.11 -4.40
CA GLY A 87 -8.92 6.09 -3.42
C GLY A 87 -9.91 6.60 -2.36
N ASP A 88 -10.49 5.68 -1.63
CA ASP A 88 -11.47 5.96 -0.58
C ASP A 88 -10.80 6.63 0.65
N PRO A 89 -11.57 7.40 1.45
CA PRO A 89 -11.01 8.22 2.54
C PRO A 89 -10.34 7.44 3.67
N GLY A 90 -10.66 6.14 3.81
CA GLY A 90 -10.08 5.25 4.82
C GLY A 90 -8.82 4.51 4.35
N SER A 91 -8.37 4.71 3.11
CA SER A 91 -7.29 3.93 2.52
C SER A 91 -5.92 4.60 2.66
N GLY A 92 -4.87 3.76 2.77
CA GLY A 92 -3.49 4.18 2.59
C GLY A 92 -3.22 4.63 1.15
N ASN A 93 -3.88 4.01 0.17
CA ASN A 93 -3.82 4.42 -1.23
C ASN A 93 -4.09 5.93 -1.41
N ARG A 94 -5.13 6.46 -0.72
CA ARG A 94 -5.45 7.88 -0.77
C ARG A 94 -4.36 8.76 -0.14
N ILE A 95 -3.73 8.28 0.91
CA ILE A 95 -2.59 9.00 1.53
C ILE A 95 -1.46 9.08 0.52
N ASN A 96 -1.05 7.96 -0.08
CA ASN A 96 0.06 7.90 -1.03
C ASN A 96 -0.17 8.78 -2.26
N SER A 97 -1.36 8.70 -2.88
CA SER A 97 -1.70 9.52 -4.05
C SER A 97 -1.71 11.01 -3.72
N THR A 98 -2.17 11.39 -2.53
CA THR A 98 -2.14 12.78 -2.05
C THR A 98 -0.71 13.25 -1.81
N ASP A 99 0.15 12.43 -1.20
CA ASP A 99 1.56 12.76 -0.98
C ASP A 99 2.31 13.01 -2.30
N ILE A 100 2.03 12.20 -3.33
CA ILE A 100 2.61 12.40 -4.67
C ILE A 100 2.17 13.73 -5.26
N PHE A 101 0.88 14.07 -5.21
CA PHE A 101 0.41 15.35 -5.74
C PHE A 101 0.95 16.54 -4.96
N ASN A 102 1.07 16.42 -3.64
CA ASN A 102 1.71 17.45 -2.80
C ASN A 102 3.18 17.65 -3.21
N ALA A 103 3.92 16.58 -3.49
CA ALA A 103 5.31 16.66 -3.92
C ALA A 103 5.51 17.40 -5.24
N VAL A 104 4.52 17.34 -6.15
CA VAL A 104 4.54 18.05 -7.45
C VAL A 104 3.76 19.36 -7.45
N GLY A 105 3.26 19.79 -6.29
CA GLY A 105 2.56 21.08 -6.13
C GLY A 105 1.17 21.12 -6.76
N ILE A 106 0.50 19.98 -6.89
CA ILE A 106 -0.87 19.86 -7.42
C ILE A 106 -1.84 19.62 -6.27
N VAL A 107 -2.95 20.34 -6.25
CA VAL A 107 -3.93 20.33 -5.17
C VAL A 107 -5.19 19.58 -5.61
N PRO A 108 -5.45 18.37 -5.03
CA PRO A 108 -6.69 17.62 -5.27
C PRO A 108 -7.93 18.45 -4.95
N GLY A 109 -8.96 18.35 -5.80
CA GLY A 109 -10.20 19.11 -5.67
C GLY A 109 -10.13 20.57 -6.17
N LYS A 110 -8.91 21.10 -6.41
CA LYS A 110 -8.70 22.43 -6.99
C LYS A 110 -8.19 22.35 -8.43
N ASP A 111 -7.10 21.58 -8.65
CA ASP A 111 -6.47 21.48 -9.97
C ASP A 111 -7.13 20.40 -10.83
N PHE A 112 -7.76 19.43 -10.22
CA PHE A 112 -8.53 18.36 -10.87
C PHE A 112 -9.69 17.88 -9.97
N ARG A 113 -10.68 17.20 -10.57
CA ARG A 113 -11.79 16.59 -9.82
C ARG A 113 -11.32 15.33 -9.11
N ASP A 114 -11.38 15.35 -7.78
CA ASP A 114 -10.98 14.25 -6.90
C ASP A 114 -12.16 13.32 -6.62
N GLU A 115 -12.08 12.08 -7.12
CA GLU A 115 -13.03 11.00 -6.79
C GLU A 115 -12.53 10.15 -5.62
N LYS A 116 -13.47 9.42 -4.97
CA LYS A 116 -13.25 8.71 -3.69
C LYS A 116 -13.75 7.27 -3.76
N LEU A 117 -13.49 6.61 -4.88
CA LEU A 117 -13.95 5.25 -5.14
C LEU A 117 -13.01 4.22 -4.51
N LYS A 118 -13.56 3.09 -4.13
CA LYS A 118 -12.76 1.91 -3.77
C LYS A 118 -12.01 1.37 -4.99
N PRO A 119 -10.83 0.76 -4.81
CA PRO A 119 -10.05 0.21 -5.92
C PRO A 119 -10.81 -0.81 -6.77
N ALA A 120 -11.70 -1.60 -6.15
CA ALA A 120 -12.52 -2.59 -6.86
C ALA A 120 -13.51 -1.98 -7.86
N ASP A 121 -13.95 -0.74 -7.66
CA ASP A 121 -14.91 -0.06 -8.54
C ASP A 121 -14.21 0.74 -9.66
N ALA A 122 -12.98 1.16 -9.42
CA ALA A 122 -12.25 2.08 -10.28
C ALA A 122 -12.07 1.58 -11.73
N PRO A 123 -11.71 0.29 -12.01
CA PRO A 123 -11.54 -0.20 -13.38
C PRO A 123 -12.81 -0.03 -14.23
N ARG A 124 -13.95 -0.45 -13.71
CA ARG A 124 -15.24 -0.33 -14.42
C ARG A 124 -15.60 1.12 -14.69
N ILE A 125 -15.44 1.99 -13.71
CA ILE A 125 -15.79 3.42 -13.82
C ILE A 125 -14.84 4.14 -14.80
N LEU A 126 -13.57 3.73 -14.88
CA LEU A 126 -12.63 4.19 -15.90
C LEU A 126 -13.07 3.74 -17.30
N GLN A 127 -13.44 2.47 -17.45
CA GLN A 127 -13.93 1.92 -18.74
C GLN A 127 -15.22 2.59 -19.20
N ASP A 128 -16.09 3.00 -18.28
CA ASP A 128 -17.31 3.78 -18.56
C ASP A 128 -17.03 5.25 -18.93
N GLY A 129 -15.78 5.71 -18.88
CA GLY A 129 -15.39 7.09 -19.22
C GLY A 129 -15.74 8.11 -18.15
N ARG A 130 -16.08 7.69 -16.94
CA ARG A 130 -16.51 8.58 -15.84
C ARG A 130 -15.35 9.15 -15.03
N ILE A 131 -14.17 8.48 -15.08
CA ILE A 131 -12.90 8.99 -14.56
C ILE A 131 -11.83 8.88 -15.65
N ASP A 132 -10.81 9.72 -15.57
CA ASP A 132 -9.68 9.74 -16.50
C ASP A 132 -8.49 8.90 -16.01
N GLY A 133 -8.44 8.63 -14.72
CA GLY A 133 -7.42 7.79 -14.12
C GLY A 133 -7.73 7.47 -12.67
N PHE A 134 -7.00 6.48 -12.14
CA PHE A 134 -7.09 6.13 -10.73
C PHE A 134 -5.73 5.68 -10.19
N PHE A 135 -5.54 5.90 -8.90
CA PHE A 135 -4.42 5.37 -8.13
C PHE A 135 -4.80 4.07 -7.43
N TYR A 136 -3.85 3.14 -7.38
CA TYR A 136 -3.92 1.98 -6.52
C TYR A 136 -2.53 1.60 -6.02
N THR A 137 -2.32 1.69 -4.72
CA THR A 137 -1.10 1.22 -4.06
C THR A 137 -1.29 -0.22 -3.68
N VAL A 138 -0.55 -1.12 -4.31
CA VAL A 138 -0.81 -2.56 -4.19
C VAL A 138 0.42 -3.39 -4.62
N GLY A 139 0.48 -4.64 -4.14
CA GLY A 139 1.42 -5.65 -4.66
C GLY A 139 1.03 -6.14 -6.05
N HIS A 140 2.03 -6.39 -6.88
CA HIS A 140 1.85 -6.88 -8.25
C HIS A 140 2.15 -8.38 -8.37
N PRO A 141 1.44 -9.09 -9.31
CA PRO A 141 0.36 -8.62 -10.19
C PRO A 141 -0.95 -8.40 -9.44
N ASN A 142 -1.76 -7.47 -9.92
CA ASN A 142 -3.04 -7.13 -9.29
C ASN A 142 -4.22 -7.28 -10.27
N GLY A 143 -5.33 -7.89 -9.81
CA GLY A 143 -6.51 -8.17 -10.62
C GLY A 143 -7.22 -6.92 -11.14
N ASN A 144 -7.37 -5.87 -10.31
CA ASN A 144 -8.06 -4.63 -10.72
C ASN A 144 -7.26 -3.88 -11.80
N ILE A 145 -5.92 -3.90 -11.72
CA ILE A 145 -5.08 -3.29 -12.74
C ILE A 145 -5.12 -4.11 -14.03
N LYS A 146 -5.13 -5.45 -13.95
CA LYS A 146 -5.34 -6.31 -15.12
C LYS A 146 -6.69 -6.05 -15.79
N GLU A 147 -7.75 -5.95 -15.01
CA GLU A 147 -9.09 -5.61 -15.52
C GLU A 147 -9.09 -4.26 -16.26
N ALA A 148 -8.49 -3.22 -15.65
CA ALA A 148 -8.41 -1.91 -16.28
C ALA A 148 -7.62 -1.93 -17.60
N THR A 149 -6.50 -2.66 -17.66
CA THR A 149 -5.64 -2.73 -18.86
C THR A 149 -6.27 -3.56 -19.97
N ALA A 150 -7.01 -4.62 -19.66
CA ALA A 150 -7.66 -5.50 -20.64
C ALA A 150 -8.95 -4.92 -21.24
N GLY A 151 -9.43 -3.77 -20.75
CA GLY A 151 -10.67 -3.17 -21.20
C GLY A 151 -10.64 -2.58 -22.62
N LYS A 152 -11.82 -2.15 -23.10
CA LYS A 152 -11.97 -1.54 -24.43
C LYS A 152 -11.34 -0.15 -24.51
N ARG A 153 -11.52 0.68 -23.46
CA ARG A 153 -10.85 1.98 -23.32
C ARG A 153 -9.39 1.72 -23.00
N LYS A 154 -8.52 2.09 -23.91
CA LYS A 154 -7.09 1.84 -23.74
C LYS A 154 -6.51 2.68 -22.61
N VAL A 155 -5.62 2.08 -21.84
CA VAL A 155 -5.00 2.71 -20.67
C VAL A 155 -3.48 2.53 -20.69
N ARG A 156 -2.81 3.41 -19.98
CA ARG A 156 -1.39 3.31 -19.64
C ARG A 156 -1.19 3.27 -18.14
N ILE A 157 -0.07 2.74 -17.70
CA ILE A 157 0.42 2.91 -16.35
C ILE A 157 1.41 4.08 -16.37
N VAL A 158 1.07 5.15 -15.68
CA VAL A 158 1.83 6.41 -15.71
C VAL A 158 3.04 6.28 -14.78
N PRO A 159 4.26 6.58 -15.25
CA PRO A 159 5.43 6.58 -14.39
C PRO A 159 5.36 7.73 -13.37
N ILE A 160 5.96 7.51 -12.21
CA ILE A 160 6.22 8.51 -11.18
C ILE A 160 7.74 8.56 -11.03
N THR A 161 8.34 9.62 -11.53
CA THR A 161 9.80 9.73 -11.62
C THR A 161 10.41 10.17 -10.29
N GLU A 162 11.65 9.77 -10.04
CA GLU A 162 12.40 10.18 -8.86
C GLU A 162 12.49 11.72 -8.75
N ALA A 163 12.67 12.41 -9.87
CA ALA A 163 12.73 13.87 -9.91
C ALA A 163 11.41 14.53 -9.46
N GLU A 164 10.26 13.92 -9.78
CA GLU A 164 8.95 14.42 -9.36
C GLU A 164 8.71 14.28 -7.86
N VAL A 165 9.29 13.27 -7.23
CA VAL A 165 9.05 12.92 -5.82
C VAL A 165 10.30 13.05 -4.93
N ALA A 166 11.33 13.75 -5.40
CA ALA A 166 12.61 13.89 -4.68
C ALA A 166 12.44 14.46 -3.27
N SER A 167 11.56 15.46 -3.07
CA SER A 167 11.24 15.99 -1.75
C SER A 167 10.57 14.95 -0.85
N LEU A 168 9.62 14.19 -1.40
CA LEU A 168 8.91 13.14 -0.68
C LEU A 168 9.88 12.04 -0.21
N LEU A 169 10.77 11.57 -1.09
CA LEU A 169 11.76 10.54 -0.75
C LEU A 169 12.74 10.99 0.33
N LYS A 170 13.06 12.29 0.36
CA LYS A 170 13.96 12.87 1.38
C LYS A 170 13.28 12.98 2.75
N GLU A 171 12.00 13.34 2.79
CA GLU A 171 11.25 13.61 4.02
C GLU A 171 10.59 12.37 4.61
N ALA A 172 10.32 11.38 3.78
CA ALA A 172 9.54 10.19 4.12
C ALA A 172 10.34 8.90 3.83
N PRO A 173 11.19 8.44 4.77
CA PRO A 173 12.13 7.34 4.57
C PRO A 173 11.47 5.97 4.37
N TYR A 174 10.17 5.87 4.53
CA TYR A 174 9.40 4.66 4.24
C TYR A 174 9.01 4.52 2.76
N TYR A 175 9.18 5.56 1.95
CA TYR A 175 9.07 5.48 0.50
C TYR A 175 10.42 5.15 -0.14
N SER A 176 10.38 4.34 -1.18
CA SER A 176 11.54 4.05 -2.04
C SER A 176 11.12 3.96 -3.50
N MET A 177 12.04 4.21 -4.42
CA MET A 177 11.78 3.96 -5.84
C MET A 177 11.69 2.46 -6.10
N THR A 178 10.71 2.08 -6.91
CA THR A 178 10.48 0.71 -7.37
C THR A 178 10.07 0.71 -8.84
N GLU A 179 9.88 -0.47 -9.41
CA GLU A 179 9.45 -0.65 -10.80
C GLU A 179 8.21 -1.55 -10.85
N ILE A 180 7.25 -1.18 -11.67
CA ILE A 180 6.05 -1.99 -11.90
C ILE A 180 6.40 -3.09 -12.90
N PRO A 181 6.07 -4.37 -12.62
CA PRO A 181 6.34 -5.48 -13.54
C PRO A 181 5.37 -5.43 -14.74
N MET A 182 5.74 -4.66 -15.77
CA MET A 182 4.89 -4.38 -16.92
C MET A 182 4.59 -5.61 -17.78
N ASP A 183 5.41 -6.65 -17.71
CA ASP A 183 5.14 -7.97 -18.30
C ASP A 183 3.85 -8.63 -17.78
N GLN A 184 3.40 -8.23 -16.59
CA GLN A 184 2.14 -8.67 -15.99
C GLN A 184 0.90 -7.92 -16.55
N TYR A 185 1.11 -6.87 -17.35
CA TYR A 185 0.06 -6.00 -17.92
C TYR A 185 0.26 -5.81 -19.43
N PRO A 186 0.23 -6.90 -20.23
CA PRO A 186 0.57 -6.86 -21.65
C PRO A 186 -0.41 -6.02 -22.50
N ASP A 187 -1.62 -5.76 -21.98
CA ASP A 187 -2.65 -4.98 -22.68
C ASP A 187 -2.54 -3.47 -22.44
N ALA A 188 -1.67 -3.02 -21.53
CA ALA A 188 -1.39 -1.59 -21.35
C ALA A 188 -0.70 -1.04 -22.61
N VAL A 189 -1.05 0.19 -23.03
CA VAL A 189 -0.47 0.79 -24.26
C VAL A 189 1.06 0.96 -24.17
N ASN A 190 1.58 1.03 -22.96
CA ASN A 190 3.01 1.13 -22.68
C ASN A 190 3.59 -0.13 -22.00
N ALA A 191 3.07 -1.30 -22.31
CA ALA A 191 3.48 -2.59 -21.72
C ALA A 191 4.97 -2.91 -21.90
N LYS A 192 5.64 -2.28 -22.87
CA LYS A 192 7.09 -2.49 -23.16
C LYS A 192 7.99 -1.49 -22.44
N ASP A 193 7.42 -0.49 -21.76
CA ASP A 193 8.18 0.54 -21.06
C ASP A 193 8.64 0.03 -19.69
N LYS A 194 9.72 0.62 -19.19
CA LYS A 194 10.08 0.52 -17.77
C LYS A 194 9.33 1.60 -17.00
N VAL A 195 8.36 1.18 -16.22
CA VAL A 195 7.53 2.10 -15.44
C VAL A 195 8.05 2.15 -14.01
N LYS A 196 8.78 3.22 -13.69
CA LYS A 196 9.22 3.52 -12.33
C LYS A 196 8.11 4.20 -11.54
N THR A 197 8.10 3.95 -10.24
CA THR A 197 7.17 4.56 -9.29
C THR A 197 7.79 4.53 -7.90
N VAL A 198 7.06 5.05 -6.92
CA VAL A 198 7.39 4.87 -5.50
C VAL A 198 6.63 3.70 -4.90
N GLY A 199 7.21 3.11 -3.87
CA GLY A 199 6.59 2.02 -3.13
C GLY A 199 6.97 2.04 -1.66
N MET A 200 6.28 1.22 -0.89
CA MET A 200 6.53 0.95 0.52
C MET A 200 6.18 -0.50 0.83
N LEU A 201 6.49 -0.95 2.04
CA LEU A 201 6.13 -2.28 2.49
C LEU A 201 4.74 -2.27 3.14
N ALA A 202 3.94 -3.27 2.86
CA ALA A 202 2.81 -3.64 3.69
C ALA A 202 3.31 -4.39 4.92
N THR A 203 2.66 -4.20 6.07
CA THR A 203 3.07 -4.79 7.36
C THR A 203 1.85 -5.35 8.06
N LEU A 204 1.97 -6.54 8.64
CA LEU A 204 1.01 -7.02 9.61
C LEU A 204 1.23 -6.25 10.92
N VAL A 205 0.19 -5.60 11.41
CA VAL A 205 0.21 -4.79 12.63
C VAL A 205 -0.84 -5.29 13.62
N THR A 206 -0.63 -4.97 14.89
CA THR A 206 -1.51 -5.32 16.01
C THR A 206 -1.40 -4.28 17.13
N SER A 207 -2.11 -4.47 18.23
CA SER A 207 -2.00 -3.66 19.45
C SER A 207 -0.97 -4.23 20.43
N ALA A 208 -0.36 -3.38 21.23
CA ALA A 208 0.41 -3.80 22.41
C ALA A 208 -0.46 -4.54 23.44
N ASP A 209 -1.77 -4.41 23.38
CA ASP A 209 -2.72 -5.10 24.28
C ASP A 209 -3.01 -6.55 23.79
N THR A 210 -2.64 -6.92 22.57
CA THR A 210 -2.81 -8.28 22.05
C THR A 210 -1.89 -9.23 22.82
N PRO A 211 -2.37 -10.40 23.29
CA PRO A 211 -1.55 -11.31 24.10
C PRO A 211 -0.28 -11.77 23.39
N ASP A 212 0.85 -11.80 24.11
CA ASP A 212 2.16 -12.17 23.56
C ASP A 212 2.18 -13.58 22.96
N ASP A 213 1.48 -14.53 23.56
CA ASP A 213 1.39 -15.92 23.09
C ASP A 213 0.62 -16.02 21.77
N VAL A 214 -0.39 -15.19 21.57
CA VAL A 214 -1.15 -15.12 20.30
C VAL A 214 -0.25 -14.57 19.19
N VAL A 215 0.43 -13.44 19.42
CA VAL A 215 1.31 -12.84 18.42
C VAL A 215 2.52 -13.73 18.14
N TYR A 216 3.08 -14.37 19.17
CA TYR A 216 4.14 -15.37 19.00
C TYR A 216 3.67 -16.52 18.10
N ALA A 217 2.48 -17.10 18.37
CA ALA A 217 1.94 -18.20 17.58
C ALA A 217 1.73 -17.82 16.11
N VAL A 218 1.15 -16.65 15.83
CA VAL A 218 0.95 -16.13 14.46
C VAL A 218 2.30 -15.95 13.76
N THR A 219 3.27 -15.32 14.42
CA THR A 219 4.60 -15.07 13.86
C THR A 219 5.32 -16.39 13.56
N LYS A 220 5.32 -17.31 14.51
CA LYS A 220 5.95 -18.62 14.36
C LYS A 220 5.33 -19.41 13.22
N GLU A 221 4.01 -19.47 13.15
CA GLU A 221 3.30 -20.22 12.10
C GLU A 221 3.67 -19.72 10.70
N VAL A 222 3.66 -18.41 10.49
CA VAL A 222 4.04 -17.82 9.20
C VAL A 222 5.50 -18.07 8.86
N MET A 223 6.40 -17.85 9.81
CA MET A 223 7.85 -17.96 9.58
C MET A 223 8.30 -19.39 9.38
N THR A 224 7.72 -20.36 10.10
CA THR A 224 8.07 -21.79 9.92
C THR A 224 7.47 -22.39 8.66
N ASN A 225 6.38 -21.81 8.13
CA ASN A 225 5.72 -22.27 6.90
C ASN A 225 5.89 -21.24 5.75
N LEU A 226 7.02 -20.54 5.73
CA LEU A 226 7.24 -19.43 4.79
C LEU A 226 7.14 -19.86 3.32
N ASP A 227 7.56 -21.07 2.96
CA ASP A 227 7.44 -21.61 1.61
C ASP A 227 5.98 -21.82 1.18
N GLN A 228 5.10 -22.16 2.10
CA GLN A 228 3.66 -22.23 1.82
C GLN A 228 3.06 -20.83 1.76
N PHE A 229 3.48 -19.95 2.66
CA PHE A 229 3.00 -18.55 2.70
C PHE A 229 3.32 -17.81 1.41
N ARG A 230 4.52 -17.98 0.84
CA ARG A 230 4.92 -17.42 -0.46
C ARG A 230 4.00 -17.82 -1.62
N LYS A 231 3.43 -19.03 -1.57
CA LYS A 231 2.54 -19.56 -2.63
C LYS A 231 1.13 -18.98 -2.59
N LEU A 232 0.75 -18.29 -1.52
CA LEU A 232 -0.59 -17.71 -1.38
C LEU A 232 -0.84 -16.56 -2.35
N HIS A 233 0.22 -15.81 -2.71
CA HIS A 233 0.10 -14.72 -3.68
C HIS A 233 1.46 -14.44 -4.34
N PRO A 234 1.50 -14.16 -5.66
CA PRO A 234 2.76 -13.88 -6.37
C PRO A 234 3.60 -12.74 -5.76
N ALA A 235 2.95 -11.71 -5.20
CA ALA A 235 3.65 -10.61 -4.53
C ALA A 235 4.45 -11.06 -3.29
N LEU A 236 4.16 -12.23 -2.73
CA LEU A 236 4.86 -12.80 -1.57
C LEU A 236 6.04 -13.71 -1.98
N ALA A 237 6.20 -14.01 -3.26
CA ALA A 237 7.12 -15.04 -3.75
C ALA A 237 8.57 -14.86 -3.30
N ASN A 238 9.01 -13.61 -3.14
CA ASN A 238 10.40 -13.27 -2.79
C ASN A 238 10.61 -12.95 -1.30
N LEU A 239 9.63 -13.19 -0.42
CA LEU A 239 9.78 -12.96 1.01
C LEU A 239 10.89 -13.86 1.59
N THR A 240 11.71 -13.29 2.45
CA THR A 240 12.65 -14.00 3.32
C THR A 240 12.39 -13.60 4.77
N ALA A 241 12.84 -14.41 5.71
CA ALA A 241 12.70 -14.08 7.13
C ALA A 241 13.35 -12.72 7.46
N GLU A 242 14.50 -12.42 6.83
CA GLU A 242 15.22 -11.15 6.99
C GLU A 242 14.44 -9.98 6.37
N SER A 243 13.87 -10.14 5.17
CA SER A 243 13.10 -9.08 4.51
C SER A 243 11.82 -8.74 5.28
N MET A 244 11.23 -9.73 5.97
CA MET A 244 10.03 -9.54 6.79
C MET A 244 10.29 -8.72 8.07
N LEU A 245 11.55 -8.47 8.42
CA LEU A 245 11.95 -7.60 9.54
C LEU A 245 12.32 -6.18 9.10
N GLN A 246 12.25 -5.88 7.80
CA GLN A 246 12.61 -4.57 7.26
C GLN A 246 11.39 -3.66 7.15
N GLY A 247 11.63 -2.34 7.16
CA GLY A 247 10.58 -1.32 6.94
C GLY A 247 9.50 -1.27 8.02
N LEU A 248 9.73 -1.85 9.18
CA LEU A 248 8.82 -1.78 10.33
C LEU A 248 8.94 -0.40 10.97
N THR A 249 7.90 0.41 10.89
CA THR A 249 7.91 1.82 11.31
C THR A 249 7.19 2.07 12.65
N ALA A 250 6.66 1.02 13.27
CA ALA A 250 6.25 0.99 14.67
C ALA A 250 7.10 -0.04 15.44
N PRO A 251 7.16 0.02 16.78
CA PRO A 251 7.87 -0.98 17.56
C PRO A 251 7.36 -2.39 17.31
N ILE A 252 8.26 -3.37 17.28
CA ILE A 252 7.89 -4.78 17.12
C ILE A 252 7.15 -5.25 18.39
N HIS A 253 6.09 -6.05 18.19
CA HIS A 253 5.34 -6.66 19.31
C HIS A 253 6.23 -7.63 20.10
N PRO A 254 6.16 -7.63 21.45
CA PRO A 254 6.99 -8.51 22.28
C PRO A 254 6.88 -9.99 21.92
N GLY A 255 5.67 -10.49 21.60
CA GLY A 255 5.45 -11.87 21.16
C GLY A 255 6.17 -12.21 19.86
N ALA A 256 6.16 -11.28 18.88
CA ALA A 256 6.92 -11.46 17.64
C ALA A 256 8.43 -11.39 17.89
N LEU A 257 8.88 -10.43 18.69
CA LEU A 257 10.30 -10.28 19.07
C LEU A 257 10.85 -11.52 19.77
N LYS A 258 10.05 -12.15 20.63
CA LYS A 258 10.40 -13.41 21.29
C LYS A 258 10.73 -14.48 20.25
N TYR A 259 9.86 -14.69 19.27
CA TYR A 259 10.12 -15.65 18.20
C TYR A 259 11.39 -15.30 17.41
N TYR A 260 11.59 -14.01 17.07
CA TYR A 260 12.76 -13.60 16.29
C TYR A 260 14.07 -13.85 17.01
N LYS A 261 14.11 -13.67 18.33
CA LYS A 261 15.27 -14.00 19.16
C LYS A 261 15.54 -15.50 19.20
N GLU A 262 14.49 -16.31 19.39
CA GLU A 262 14.59 -17.78 19.38
C GLU A 262 15.07 -18.33 18.02
N ALA A 263 14.65 -17.70 16.92
CA ALA A 263 15.05 -18.04 15.56
C ALA A 263 16.42 -17.46 15.13
N GLY A 264 17.07 -16.65 16.00
CA GLY A 264 18.36 -16.01 15.70
C GLY A 264 18.29 -14.89 14.65
N LEU A 265 17.10 -14.36 14.37
CA LEU A 265 16.88 -13.29 13.38
C LEU A 265 17.21 -11.90 13.92
N VAL A 266 17.17 -11.73 15.23
CA VAL A 266 17.57 -10.50 15.95
C VAL A 266 18.36 -10.87 17.19
N LYS A 267 19.22 -9.91 17.68
CA LYS A 267 20.03 -10.07 18.89
C LYS A 267 19.26 -9.82 20.18
#